data_d4c7e68b7ce3f245c0a8444b321f364d
#
_entry.id   d4c7e68b7ce3f245c0a8444b321f364d
#
_cell.length_a   1.000
_cell.length_b   1.000
_cell.length_c   1.000
_cell.angle_alpha   90.00
_cell.angle_beta   90.00
_cell.angle_gamma   90.00
#
_symmetry.space_group_name_H-M   'P 1'
#
loop_
_entity.id
_entity.type
_entity.pdbx_description
1 polymer ?
#
loop_
_entity_poly.entity_id
_entity_poly.type
_entity_poly.pdbx_seq_one_letter_code
_entity_poly.pdbx_strand_id
1 'polypeptide(L)'
;DARTTGVPVIASINCLASAEAWTDYAVSMEQAGAAALELNIFLQPTDRHRSAQELEQEYADVVRRVAEAVKIPVSVKLPMRLTNVLAVADSLLARGARGVVMFNRFFEPDIDVERMTFVNGDPFSEPAELRNVLRSVALCTTAVPQLDVSVSTGVHDGEAAVKALLCGANAVQICSAIHEKGFGVIAGINRFIEQWAERHGFESLGEFRGRMDYGNAESDVYQRVQ
;
A
#
# COMPACT_ATOMS: atom_id res chain seq x y z
N ASP A 1 5.93 9.60 -22.85
CA ASP A 1 5.02 10.28 -21.95
C ASP A 1 3.97 9.25 -21.47
N ALA A 2 3.95 8.94 -20.15
CA ALA A 2 3.10 7.90 -19.58
C ALA A 2 1.60 8.13 -19.83
N ARG A 3 1.15 9.39 -19.95
CA ARG A 3 -0.26 9.72 -20.19
C ARG A 3 -0.76 9.31 -21.59
N THR A 4 0.14 9.12 -22.55
CA THR A 4 -0.25 8.72 -23.92
C THR A 4 -0.70 7.26 -24.01
N THR A 5 -0.52 6.48 -22.96
CA THR A 5 -0.90 5.06 -22.92
C THR A 5 -2.39 4.82 -22.68
N GLY A 6 -3.15 5.84 -22.26
CA GLY A 6 -4.56 5.71 -21.86
C GLY A 6 -4.77 5.07 -20.48
N VAL A 7 -3.68 4.71 -19.76
CA VAL A 7 -3.73 4.18 -18.39
C VAL A 7 -3.57 5.35 -17.42
N PRO A 8 -4.41 5.44 -16.35
CA PRO A 8 -4.25 6.46 -15.31
C PRO A 8 -2.86 6.38 -14.66
N VAL A 9 -2.22 7.53 -14.50
CA VAL A 9 -0.90 7.62 -13.86
C VAL A 9 -1.07 8.12 -12.43
N ILE A 10 -0.70 7.30 -11.46
CA ILE A 10 -0.58 7.69 -10.06
C ILE A 10 0.88 8.11 -9.80
N ALA A 11 1.09 9.36 -9.43
CA ALA A 11 2.44 9.84 -9.13
C ALA A 11 2.79 9.55 -7.67
N SER A 12 3.86 8.76 -7.46
CA SER A 12 4.38 8.49 -6.11
C SER A 12 5.42 9.53 -5.75
N ILE A 13 5.20 10.22 -4.62
CA ILE A 13 6.06 11.29 -4.11
C ILE A 13 6.75 10.80 -2.84
N ASN A 14 8.06 10.99 -2.79
CA ASN A 14 8.87 10.84 -1.59
C ASN A 14 9.63 12.14 -1.36
N CYS A 15 9.47 12.74 -0.19
CA CYS A 15 10.10 14.00 0.16
C CYS A 15 10.72 13.92 1.55
N LEU A 16 12.04 14.12 1.62
CA LEU A 16 12.80 14.15 2.88
C LEU A 16 13.06 15.59 3.36
N ALA A 17 12.60 16.57 2.59
CA ALA A 17 12.82 17.98 2.87
C ALA A 17 11.74 18.55 3.81
N SER A 18 11.37 19.82 3.64
CA SER A 18 10.37 20.49 4.47
C SER A 18 8.93 20.05 4.15
N ALA A 19 8.00 20.41 5.03
CA ALA A 19 6.57 20.16 4.83
C ALA A 19 6.02 20.89 3.58
N GLU A 20 6.59 22.03 3.21
CA GLU A 20 6.24 22.79 1.99
C GLU A 20 6.58 22.00 0.73
N ALA A 21 7.71 21.31 0.72
CA ALA A 21 8.15 20.54 -0.44
C ALA A 21 7.13 19.44 -0.85
N TRP A 22 6.43 18.84 0.10
CA TRP A 22 5.35 17.90 -0.19
C TRP A 22 4.23 18.54 -1.03
N THR A 23 3.83 19.74 -0.67
CA THR A 23 2.80 20.50 -1.36
C THR A 23 3.25 20.92 -2.76
N ASP A 24 4.48 21.42 -2.89
CA ASP A 24 5.02 21.87 -4.18
C ASP A 24 5.15 20.71 -5.18
N TYR A 25 5.64 19.57 -4.75
CA TYR A 25 5.69 18.37 -5.59
C TYR A 25 4.28 17.88 -5.95
N ALA A 26 3.35 17.86 -5.01
CA ALA A 26 1.98 17.44 -5.25
C ALA A 26 1.30 18.29 -6.34
N VAL A 27 1.37 19.60 -6.22
CA VAL A 27 0.84 20.55 -7.21
C VAL A 27 1.52 20.38 -8.58
N SER A 28 2.84 20.19 -8.58
CA SER A 28 3.58 19.96 -9.82
C SER A 28 3.17 18.68 -10.53
N MET A 29 2.92 17.59 -9.78
CA MET A 29 2.44 16.32 -10.35
C MET A 29 1.01 16.43 -10.88
N GLU A 30 0.12 17.13 -10.16
CA GLU A 30 -1.23 17.42 -10.66
C GLU A 30 -1.18 18.22 -11.96
N GLN A 31 -0.39 19.29 -12.00
CA GLN A 31 -0.21 20.11 -13.22
C GLN A 31 0.40 19.31 -14.38
N ALA A 32 1.27 18.35 -14.08
CA ALA A 32 1.80 17.42 -15.07
C ALA A 32 0.75 16.41 -15.57
N GLY A 33 -0.43 16.35 -14.94
CA GLY A 33 -1.57 15.52 -15.35
C GLY A 33 -1.59 14.13 -14.72
N ALA A 34 -1.05 13.97 -13.51
CA ALA A 34 -1.28 12.78 -12.72
C ALA A 34 -2.77 12.62 -12.40
N ALA A 35 -3.27 11.39 -12.44
CA ALA A 35 -4.66 11.06 -12.10
C ALA A 35 -4.89 10.96 -10.58
N ALA A 36 -3.85 10.64 -9.82
CA ALA A 36 -3.84 10.57 -8.37
C ALA A 36 -2.41 10.71 -7.83
N LEU A 37 -2.29 10.89 -6.53
CA LEU A 37 -1.01 10.92 -5.83
C LEU A 37 -0.91 9.73 -4.86
N GLU A 38 0.30 9.19 -4.72
CA GLU A 38 0.70 8.31 -3.64
C GLU A 38 1.79 9.01 -2.81
N LEU A 39 1.51 9.30 -1.55
CA LEU A 39 2.48 9.87 -0.64
C LEU A 39 3.26 8.73 0.03
N ASN A 40 4.51 8.57 -0.35
CA ASN A 40 5.41 7.61 0.26
C ASN A 40 6.14 8.27 1.44
N ILE A 41 5.41 8.45 2.55
CA ILE A 41 5.92 9.10 3.76
C ILE A 41 6.74 8.07 4.54
N PHE A 42 7.98 8.39 4.80
CA PHE A 42 8.89 7.54 5.56
C PHE A 42 9.46 8.31 6.75
N LEU A 43 8.99 7.96 7.94
CA LEU A 43 9.49 8.51 9.20
C LEU A 43 10.21 7.40 9.97
N GLN A 44 11.53 7.50 10.08
CA GLN A 44 12.33 6.57 10.88
C GLN A 44 12.38 7.07 12.33
N PRO A 45 11.82 6.33 13.30
CA PRO A 45 11.83 6.75 14.70
C PRO A 45 13.21 6.46 15.33
N THR A 46 14.13 7.41 15.19
CA THR A 46 15.49 7.32 15.77
C THR A 46 15.61 8.02 17.12
N ASP A 47 14.65 8.88 17.47
CA ASP A 47 14.61 9.57 18.75
C ASP A 47 13.66 8.86 19.73
N ARG A 48 14.21 8.33 20.81
CA ARG A 48 13.45 7.64 21.88
C ARG A 48 12.43 8.54 22.62
N HIS A 49 12.55 9.84 22.49
CA HIS A 49 11.67 10.81 23.16
C HIS A 49 10.44 11.18 22.32
N ARG A 50 10.43 10.81 21.05
CA ARG A 50 9.24 10.99 20.18
C ARG A 50 8.26 9.84 20.39
N SER A 51 7.04 10.18 20.76
CA SER A 51 5.96 9.20 20.90
C SER A 51 5.44 8.71 19.54
N ALA A 52 4.80 7.54 19.52
CA ALA A 52 4.11 7.04 18.32
C ALA A 52 3.04 8.04 17.84
N GLN A 53 2.31 8.68 18.75
CA GLN A 53 1.30 9.66 18.42
C GLN A 53 1.87 10.90 17.70
N GLU A 54 3.04 11.38 18.10
CA GLU A 54 3.69 12.50 17.40
C GLU A 54 4.10 12.13 15.98
N LEU A 55 4.59 10.90 15.78
CA LEU A 55 4.93 10.41 14.44
C LEU A 55 3.67 10.24 13.56
N GLU A 56 2.62 9.64 14.09
CA GLU A 56 1.36 9.45 13.39
C GLU A 56 0.68 10.79 13.05
N GLN A 57 0.81 11.79 13.93
CA GLN A 57 0.33 13.15 13.68
C GLN A 57 1.08 13.81 12.50
N GLU A 58 2.37 13.57 12.36
CA GLU A 58 3.18 14.09 11.24
C GLU A 58 2.69 13.51 9.89
N TYR A 59 2.34 12.20 9.83
CA TYR A 59 1.68 11.62 8.66
C TYR A 59 0.38 12.36 8.34
N ALA A 60 -0.46 12.54 9.36
CA ALA A 60 -1.77 13.20 9.21
C ALA A 60 -1.64 14.66 8.73
N ASP A 61 -0.65 15.39 9.23
CA ASP A 61 -0.41 16.79 8.85
C ASP A 61 0.11 16.93 7.41
N VAL A 62 1.00 16.05 6.96
CA VAL A 62 1.43 16.01 5.56
C VAL A 62 0.25 15.75 4.65
N VAL A 63 -0.56 14.73 4.97
CA VAL A 63 -1.74 14.36 4.16
C VAL A 63 -2.73 15.50 4.07
N ARG A 64 -3.06 16.14 5.19
CA ARG A 64 -3.98 17.29 5.20
C ARG A 64 -3.49 18.41 4.30
N ARG A 65 -2.23 18.83 4.42
CA ARG A 65 -1.65 19.92 3.60
C ARG A 65 -1.69 19.59 2.10
N VAL A 66 -1.34 18.36 1.73
CA VAL A 66 -1.38 17.93 0.33
C VAL A 66 -2.82 17.85 -0.17
N ALA A 67 -3.73 17.24 0.59
CA ALA A 67 -5.13 17.11 0.19
C ALA A 67 -5.86 18.47 0.06
N GLU A 68 -5.46 19.48 0.83
CA GLU A 68 -5.96 20.85 0.71
C GLU A 68 -5.41 21.58 -0.53
N ALA A 69 -4.23 21.17 -1.04
CA ALA A 69 -3.54 21.87 -2.13
C ALA A 69 -3.87 21.33 -3.53
N VAL A 70 -4.34 20.08 -3.65
CA VAL A 70 -4.64 19.42 -4.92
C VAL A 70 -6.10 18.99 -5.02
N LYS A 71 -6.60 18.77 -6.24
CA LYS A 71 -7.96 18.30 -6.52
C LYS A 71 -8.01 16.80 -6.81
N ILE A 72 -6.87 16.22 -7.22
CA ILE A 72 -6.76 14.80 -7.51
C ILE A 72 -6.71 13.96 -6.23
N PRO A 73 -7.18 12.70 -6.24
CA PRO A 73 -7.16 11.84 -5.07
C PRO A 73 -5.75 11.63 -4.51
N VAL A 74 -5.66 11.58 -3.18
CA VAL A 74 -4.40 11.34 -2.45
C VAL A 74 -4.49 10.00 -1.73
N SER A 75 -3.52 9.13 -1.97
CA SER A 75 -3.28 7.90 -1.22
C SER A 75 -2.00 8.00 -0.40
N VAL A 76 -1.87 7.17 0.62
CA VAL A 76 -0.71 7.15 1.51
C VAL A 76 -0.14 5.74 1.60
N LYS A 77 1.14 5.60 1.29
CA LYS A 77 1.85 4.33 1.48
C LYS A 77 2.37 4.24 2.89
N LEU A 78 1.82 3.27 3.64
CA LEU A 78 2.05 3.11 5.06
C LEU A 78 3.26 2.23 5.37
N PRO A 79 3.97 2.46 6.47
CA PRO A 79 4.93 1.52 7.01
C PRO A 79 4.22 0.31 7.60
N MET A 80 4.85 -0.86 7.55
CA MET A 80 4.29 -2.09 8.14
C MET A 80 4.26 -2.05 9.67
N ARG A 81 5.16 -1.31 10.29
CA ARG A 81 5.36 -1.29 11.75
C ARG A 81 4.59 -0.12 12.38
N LEU A 82 3.28 -0.29 12.50
CA LEU A 82 2.37 0.61 13.22
C LEU A 82 1.72 -0.15 14.37
N THR A 83 1.53 0.53 15.50
CA THR A 83 0.86 -0.07 16.67
C THR A 83 -0.62 -0.33 16.40
N ASN A 84 -1.29 0.62 15.75
CA ASN A 84 -2.70 0.50 15.37
C ASN A 84 -2.91 1.07 13.98
N VAL A 85 -2.76 0.23 12.96
CA VAL A 85 -2.93 0.63 11.57
C VAL A 85 -4.34 1.15 11.25
N LEU A 86 -5.37 0.66 11.96
CA LEU A 86 -6.75 1.08 11.75
C LEU A 86 -6.98 2.51 12.22
N ALA A 87 -6.46 2.88 13.40
CA ALA A 87 -6.53 4.25 13.89
C ALA A 87 -5.79 5.23 12.99
N VAL A 88 -4.64 4.82 12.45
CA VAL A 88 -3.90 5.64 11.48
C VAL A 88 -4.70 5.80 10.20
N ALA A 89 -5.24 4.72 9.63
CA ALA A 89 -6.06 4.77 8.41
C ALA A 89 -7.28 5.69 8.56
N ASP A 90 -8.01 5.58 9.67
CA ASP A 90 -9.15 6.45 9.99
C ASP A 90 -8.74 7.92 10.12
N SER A 91 -7.63 8.19 10.82
CA SER A 91 -7.06 9.54 10.93
C SER A 91 -6.68 10.12 9.56
N LEU A 92 -6.09 9.33 8.67
CA LEU A 92 -5.71 9.77 7.32
C LEU A 92 -6.95 10.05 6.46
N LEU A 93 -8.00 9.22 6.55
CA LEU A 93 -9.29 9.48 5.90
C LEU A 93 -9.87 10.82 6.35
N ALA A 94 -9.88 11.09 7.66
CA ALA A 94 -10.36 12.35 8.23
C ALA A 94 -9.53 13.57 7.77
N ARG A 95 -8.29 13.35 7.31
CA ARG A 95 -7.39 14.40 6.77
C ARG A 95 -7.42 14.52 5.24
N GLY A 96 -8.32 13.79 4.58
CA GLY A 96 -8.57 13.90 3.14
C GLY A 96 -7.91 12.84 2.27
N ALA A 97 -7.24 11.83 2.85
CA ALA A 97 -6.82 10.67 2.09
C ALA A 97 -8.02 9.94 1.49
N ARG A 98 -7.85 9.38 0.29
CA ARG A 98 -8.86 8.54 -0.39
C ARG A 98 -8.44 7.08 -0.44
N GLY A 99 -7.17 6.79 -0.17
CA GLY A 99 -6.67 5.43 -0.14
C GLY A 99 -5.41 5.29 0.70
N VAL A 100 -5.10 4.04 1.03
CA VAL A 100 -3.83 3.65 1.64
C VAL A 100 -3.21 2.49 0.87
N VAL A 101 -1.89 2.43 0.88
CA VAL A 101 -1.13 1.30 0.35
C VAL A 101 -0.50 0.55 1.51
N MET A 102 -0.82 -0.71 1.63
CA MET A 102 -0.31 -1.62 2.66
C MET A 102 0.59 -2.68 2.01
N PHE A 103 1.87 -2.69 2.25
CA PHE A 103 2.68 -1.74 2.98
C PHE A 103 3.92 -1.35 2.18
N ASN A 104 4.63 -0.30 2.62
CA ASN A 104 5.97 -0.03 2.15
C ASN A 104 6.92 -1.10 2.69
N ARG A 105 7.80 -1.61 1.82
CA ARG A 105 8.87 -2.50 2.24
C ARG A 105 10.08 -1.66 2.60
N PHE A 106 10.52 -1.76 3.84
CA PHE A 106 11.70 -1.08 4.29
C PHE A 106 12.96 -1.78 3.78
N PHE A 107 13.98 -0.98 3.56
CA PHE A 107 15.34 -1.49 3.47
C PHE A 107 15.73 -2.06 4.83
N GLU A 108 16.01 -3.36 4.86
CA GLU A 108 16.49 -4.05 6.06
C GLU A 108 17.98 -4.32 5.86
N PRO A 109 18.87 -3.71 6.67
CA PRO A 109 20.29 -4.00 6.63
C PRO A 109 20.55 -5.41 7.18
N ASP A 110 21.58 -6.07 6.65
CA ASP A 110 22.12 -7.32 7.16
C ASP A 110 23.55 -7.10 7.68
N ILE A 111 24.16 -8.10 8.29
CA ILE A 111 25.48 -8.03 8.91
C ILE A 111 26.40 -9.08 8.29
N ASP A 112 27.51 -8.63 7.71
CA ASP A 112 28.65 -9.49 7.41
C ASP A 112 29.40 -9.78 8.72
N VAL A 113 29.26 -11.01 9.21
CA VAL A 113 29.81 -11.40 10.52
C VAL A 113 31.33 -11.48 10.52
N GLU A 114 31.95 -11.78 9.36
CA GLU A 114 33.40 -11.86 9.23
C GLU A 114 34.06 -10.48 9.21
N ARG A 115 33.41 -9.52 8.52
CA ARG A 115 33.90 -8.14 8.43
C ARG A 115 33.38 -7.23 9.54
N MET A 116 32.35 -7.68 10.27
CA MET A 116 31.63 -6.89 11.31
C MET A 116 31.14 -5.54 10.75
N THR A 117 30.54 -5.59 9.56
CA THR A 117 30.00 -4.42 8.86
C THR A 117 28.57 -4.66 8.43
N PHE A 118 27.78 -3.56 8.30
CA PHE A 118 26.48 -3.65 7.67
C PHE A 118 26.63 -3.91 6.17
N VAL A 119 25.77 -4.75 5.64
CA VAL A 119 25.61 -5.00 4.22
C VAL A 119 24.14 -4.78 3.83
N ASN A 120 23.91 -4.57 2.55
CA ASN A 120 22.57 -4.41 2.05
C ASN A 120 21.85 -5.77 2.06
N GLY A 121 20.68 -5.82 2.68
CA GLY A 121 19.74 -6.91 2.49
C GLY A 121 19.14 -6.90 1.08
N ASP A 122 18.35 -7.92 0.76
CA ASP A 122 17.67 -7.98 -0.53
C ASP A 122 16.64 -6.84 -0.66
N PRO A 123 16.72 -5.98 -1.68
CA PRO A 123 15.75 -4.91 -1.91
C PRO A 123 14.40 -5.43 -2.41
N PHE A 124 14.33 -6.66 -2.93
CA PHE A 124 13.12 -7.24 -3.48
C PHE A 124 12.31 -8.01 -2.43
N SER A 125 10.99 -7.96 -2.58
CA SER A 125 10.08 -8.72 -1.71
C SER A 125 10.05 -10.19 -2.12
N GLU A 126 9.78 -11.05 -1.15
CA GLU A 126 9.47 -12.47 -1.37
C GLU A 126 7.95 -12.73 -1.33
N PRO A 127 7.44 -13.75 -2.03
CA PRO A 127 6.02 -14.12 -1.99
C PRO A 127 5.49 -14.39 -0.58
N ALA A 128 6.33 -14.89 0.32
CA ALA A 128 5.97 -15.19 1.71
C ALA A 128 5.58 -13.94 2.52
N GLU A 129 6.10 -12.77 2.14
CA GLU A 129 5.83 -11.51 2.83
C GLU A 129 4.37 -11.06 2.72
N LEU A 130 3.62 -11.51 1.69
CA LEU A 130 2.21 -11.20 1.52
C LEU A 130 1.38 -11.54 2.77
N ARG A 131 1.71 -12.62 3.48
CA ARG A 131 0.96 -13.05 4.68
C ARG A 131 0.94 -12.00 5.78
N ASN A 132 2.00 -11.18 5.88
CA ASN A 132 2.10 -10.11 6.86
C ASN A 132 1.15 -8.94 6.55
N VAL A 133 0.69 -8.85 5.30
CA VAL A 133 -0.16 -7.76 4.80
C VAL A 133 -1.64 -8.10 4.89
N LEU A 134 -2.03 -9.32 4.52
CA LEU A 134 -3.43 -9.73 4.34
C LEU A 134 -4.33 -9.46 5.55
N ARG A 135 -3.83 -9.72 6.77
CA ARG A 135 -4.59 -9.47 8.00
C ARG A 135 -4.95 -7.99 8.15
N SER A 136 -3.97 -7.10 7.95
CA SER A 136 -4.19 -5.66 8.07
C SER A 136 -5.15 -5.14 7.01
N VAL A 137 -5.06 -5.67 5.79
CA VAL A 137 -5.99 -5.34 4.70
C VAL A 137 -7.40 -5.74 5.06
N ALA A 138 -7.63 -7.01 5.45
CA ALA A 138 -8.95 -7.51 5.80
C ALA A 138 -9.60 -6.74 6.96
N LEU A 139 -8.81 -6.34 7.96
CA LEU A 139 -9.28 -5.51 9.06
C LEU A 139 -9.61 -4.08 8.61
N CYS A 140 -8.74 -3.47 7.80
CA CYS A 140 -8.89 -2.09 7.37
C CYS A 140 -10.09 -1.91 6.44
N THR A 141 -10.29 -2.79 5.47
CA THR A 141 -11.41 -2.72 4.53
C THR A 141 -12.77 -2.86 5.21
N THR A 142 -12.83 -3.57 6.35
CA THR A 142 -14.04 -3.65 7.18
C THR A 142 -14.20 -2.42 8.09
N ALA A 143 -13.12 -1.99 8.75
CA ALA A 143 -13.18 -0.92 9.76
C ALA A 143 -13.28 0.48 9.15
N VAL A 144 -12.69 0.70 7.98
CA VAL A 144 -12.64 2.01 7.30
C VAL A 144 -13.10 1.85 5.83
N PRO A 145 -14.36 1.47 5.58
CA PRO A 145 -14.84 1.10 4.24
C PRO A 145 -14.86 2.25 3.23
N GLN A 146 -14.69 3.49 3.67
CA GLN A 146 -14.62 4.66 2.80
C GLN A 146 -13.23 4.90 2.22
N LEU A 147 -12.22 4.13 2.67
CA LEU A 147 -10.83 4.26 2.25
C LEU A 147 -10.46 3.12 1.31
N ASP A 148 -10.04 3.44 0.10
CA ASP A 148 -9.52 2.44 -0.81
C ASP A 148 -8.21 1.84 -0.27
N VAL A 149 -8.07 0.52 -0.35
CA VAL A 149 -6.87 -0.18 0.10
C VAL A 149 -6.17 -0.82 -1.09
N SER A 150 -4.90 -0.51 -1.29
CA SER A 150 -4.02 -1.19 -2.23
C SER A 150 -3.02 -2.07 -1.48
N VAL A 151 -2.81 -3.29 -1.96
CA VAL A 151 -1.81 -4.21 -1.42
C VAL A 151 -0.48 -4.02 -2.12
N SER A 152 0.58 -3.84 -1.36
CA SER A 152 1.96 -3.84 -1.84
C SER A 152 2.78 -4.82 -1.00
N THR A 153 3.89 -5.31 -1.57
CA THR A 153 4.79 -6.31 -0.96
C THR A 153 4.25 -7.75 -1.05
N GLY A 154 5.03 -8.63 -1.63
CA GLY A 154 4.74 -10.06 -1.73
C GLY A 154 3.75 -10.45 -2.83
N VAL A 155 3.32 -9.54 -3.70
CA VAL A 155 2.46 -9.86 -4.85
C VAL A 155 3.34 -10.23 -6.05
N HIS A 156 3.50 -11.52 -6.30
CA HIS A 156 4.38 -12.05 -7.36
C HIS A 156 3.64 -12.83 -8.45
N ASP A 157 2.36 -13.13 -8.24
CA ASP A 157 1.53 -13.91 -9.18
C ASP A 157 0.03 -13.60 -9.01
N GLY A 158 -0.80 -14.26 -9.81
CA GLY A 158 -2.24 -14.07 -9.79
C GLY A 158 -2.92 -14.63 -8.53
N GLU A 159 -2.37 -15.68 -7.93
CA GLU A 159 -2.91 -16.21 -6.66
C GLU A 159 -2.74 -15.19 -5.53
N ALA A 160 -1.58 -14.55 -5.44
CA ALA A 160 -1.33 -13.47 -4.49
C ALA A 160 -2.30 -12.29 -4.69
N ALA A 161 -2.56 -11.92 -5.95
CA ALA A 161 -3.51 -10.86 -6.27
C ALA A 161 -4.95 -11.24 -5.87
N VAL A 162 -5.40 -12.46 -6.15
CA VAL A 162 -6.73 -12.95 -5.73
C VAL A 162 -6.86 -12.95 -4.20
N LYS A 163 -5.83 -13.39 -3.45
CA LYS A 163 -5.83 -13.32 -1.99
C LYS A 163 -6.02 -11.90 -1.47
N ALA A 164 -5.33 -10.92 -2.06
CA ALA A 164 -5.49 -9.52 -1.70
C ALA A 164 -6.92 -9.01 -1.98
N LEU A 165 -7.48 -9.31 -3.15
CA LEU A 165 -8.85 -8.93 -3.52
C LEU A 165 -9.89 -9.59 -2.60
N LEU A 166 -9.73 -10.86 -2.25
CA LEU A 166 -10.60 -11.56 -1.30
C LEU A 166 -10.58 -10.90 0.09
N CYS A 167 -9.43 -10.36 0.52
CA CYS A 167 -9.33 -9.57 1.76
C CYS A 167 -9.94 -8.16 1.65
N GLY A 168 -10.46 -7.78 0.48
CA GLY A 168 -11.13 -6.50 0.26
C GLY A 168 -10.30 -5.42 -0.43
N ALA A 169 -9.06 -5.71 -0.83
CA ALA A 169 -8.23 -4.75 -1.53
C ALA A 169 -8.89 -4.25 -2.84
N ASN A 170 -8.74 -2.96 -3.11
CA ASN A 170 -9.21 -2.33 -4.35
C ASN A 170 -8.21 -2.50 -5.50
N ALA A 171 -6.92 -2.60 -5.16
CA ALA A 171 -5.83 -2.76 -6.12
C ALA A 171 -4.65 -3.53 -5.53
N VAL A 172 -3.75 -3.99 -6.39
CA VAL A 172 -2.46 -4.54 -6.01
C VAL A 172 -1.33 -3.80 -6.72
N GLN A 173 -0.21 -3.63 -6.03
CA GLN A 173 1.02 -3.06 -6.58
C GLN A 173 2.06 -4.14 -6.73
N ILE A 174 2.73 -4.18 -7.87
CA ILE A 174 3.82 -5.11 -8.16
C ILE A 174 5.07 -4.34 -8.57
N CYS A 175 6.20 -4.67 -7.97
CA CYS A 175 7.50 -4.11 -8.31
C CYS A 175 8.53 -5.25 -8.50
N SER A 176 8.81 -6.00 -7.44
CA SER A 176 9.76 -7.12 -7.46
C SER A 176 9.45 -8.14 -8.55
N ALA A 177 8.18 -8.50 -8.72
CA ALA A 177 7.73 -9.42 -9.76
C ALA A 177 8.02 -8.91 -11.19
N ILE A 178 7.92 -7.60 -11.42
CA ILE A 178 8.27 -7.00 -12.72
C ILE A 178 9.79 -7.07 -12.93
N HIS A 179 10.57 -6.78 -11.90
CA HIS A 179 12.02 -6.85 -11.97
C HIS A 179 12.50 -8.26 -12.29
N GLU A 180 11.94 -9.28 -11.64
CA GLU A 180 12.31 -10.68 -11.81
C GLU A 180 11.81 -11.30 -13.13
N LYS A 181 10.56 -11.01 -13.51
CA LYS A 181 9.83 -11.72 -14.58
C LYS A 181 9.54 -10.85 -15.81
N GLY A 182 9.87 -9.54 -15.75
CA GLY A 182 9.55 -8.57 -16.79
C GLY A 182 8.06 -8.17 -16.79
N PHE A 183 7.71 -7.24 -17.68
CA PHE A 183 6.36 -6.66 -17.75
C PHE A 183 5.25 -7.66 -18.11
N GLY A 184 5.58 -8.80 -18.72
CA GLY A 184 4.62 -9.85 -19.05
C GLY A 184 3.90 -10.43 -17.83
N VAL A 185 4.45 -10.28 -16.63
CA VAL A 185 3.82 -10.71 -15.38
C VAL A 185 2.48 -10.03 -15.15
N ILE A 186 2.30 -8.78 -15.57
CA ILE A 186 1.05 -8.03 -15.44
C ILE A 186 -0.09 -8.76 -16.19
N ALA A 187 0.14 -9.08 -17.46
CA ALA A 187 -0.84 -9.81 -18.25
C ALA A 187 -1.10 -11.22 -17.68
N GLY A 188 -0.07 -11.86 -17.12
CA GLY A 188 -0.19 -13.15 -16.44
C GLY A 188 -1.10 -13.10 -15.21
N ILE A 189 -0.93 -12.08 -14.37
CA ILE A 189 -1.75 -11.85 -13.18
C ILE A 189 -3.21 -11.59 -13.58
N ASN A 190 -3.45 -10.68 -14.51
CA ASN A 190 -4.81 -10.36 -14.97
C ASN A 190 -5.52 -11.59 -15.52
N ARG A 191 -4.84 -12.36 -16.39
CA ARG A 191 -5.40 -13.60 -16.93
C ARG A 191 -5.73 -14.62 -15.83
N PHE A 192 -4.88 -14.73 -14.82
CA PHE A 192 -5.17 -15.63 -13.69
C PHE A 192 -6.41 -15.20 -12.94
N ILE A 193 -6.58 -13.90 -12.65
CA ILE A 193 -7.76 -13.34 -11.97
C ILE A 193 -9.03 -13.66 -12.77
N GLU A 194 -9.01 -13.39 -14.09
CA GLU A 194 -10.13 -13.66 -15.00
C GLU A 194 -10.51 -15.14 -14.98
N GLN A 195 -9.54 -16.03 -15.21
CA GLN A 195 -9.77 -17.48 -15.23
C GLN A 195 -10.21 -18.02 -13.85
N TRP A 196 -9.70 -17.44 -12.76
CA TRP A 196 -10.10 -17.81 -11.41
C TRP A 196 -11.56 -17.39 -11.16
N ALA A 197 -11.94 -16.17 -11.51
CA ALA A 197 -13.29 -15.65 -11.39
C ALA A 197 -14.28 -16.51 -12.20
N GLU A 198 -13.97 -16.81 -13.46
CA GLU A 198 -14.79 -17.65 -14.34
C GLU A 198 -15.00 -19.04 -13.74
N ARG A 199 -13.96 -19.72 -13.24
CA ARG A 199 -14.07 -21.04 -12.59
C ARG A 199 -14.97 -21.03 -11.34
N HIS A 200 -15.10 -19.88 -10.67
CA HIS A 200 -15.94 -19.73 -9.49
C HIS A 200 -17.31 -19.09 -9.79
N GLY A 201 -17.61 -18.82 -11.04
CA GLY A 201 -18.90 -18.27 -11.49
C GLY A 201 -19.08 -16.79 -11.16
N PHE A 202 -17.99 -16.02 -11.04
CA PHE A 202 -18.04 -14.58 -10.84
C PHE A 202 -17.92 -13.82 -12.16
N GLU A 203 -18.77 -12.83 -12.36
CA GLU A 203 -18.78 -11.97 -13.54
C GLU A 203 -18.00 -10.66 -13.34
N SER A 204 -17.74 -10.29 -12.08
CA SER A 204 -17.03 -9.05 -11.75
C SER A 204 -16.17 -9.17 -10.48
N LEU A 205 -15.16 -8.28 -10.36
CA LEU A 205 -14.35 -8.17 -9.14
C LEU A 205 -15.20 -7.85 -7.89
N GLY A 206 -16.29 -7.09 -8.06
CA GLY A 206 -17.16 -6.70 -6.97
C GLY A 206 -17.88 -7.87 -6.30
N GLU A 207 -18.08 -9.00 -7.03
CA GLU A 207 -18.76 -10.16 -6.49
C GLU A 207 -17.91 -10.98 -5.52
N PHE A 208 -16.60 -10.92 -5.62
CA PHE A 208 -15.73 -11.69 -4.73
C PHE A 208 -14.80 -10.84 -3.87
N ARG A 209 -14.64 -9.55 -4.19
CA ARG A 209 -13.83 -8.65 -3.37
C ARG A 209 -14.43 -8.54 -1.96
N GLY A 210 -13.58 -8.74 -0.94
CA GLY A 210 -13.95 -8.66 0.46
C GLY A 210 -14.63 -9.90 1.03
N ARG A 211 -14.82 -10.99 0.27
CA ARG A 211 -15.43 -12.21 0.81
C ARG A 211 -14.66 -12.84 1.97
N MET A 212 -13.39 -12.52 2.11
CA MET A 212 -12.51 -12.96 3.18
C MET A 212 -11.99 -11.79 4.04
N ASP A 213 -12.71 -10.66 4.06
CA ASP A 213 -12.43 -9.59 5.00
C ASP A 213 -12.88 -9.94 6.42
N TYR A 214 -12.56 -9.10 7.40
CA TYR A 214 -12.88 -9.36 8.80
C TYR A 214 -14.39 -9.43 9.08
N GLY A 215 -15.21 -8.74 8.30
CA GLY A 215 -16.67 -8.74 8.45
C GLY A 215 -17.34 -10.01 7.92
N ASN A 216 -16.75 -10.64 6.90
CA ASN A 216 -17.35 -11.77 6.18
C ASN A 216 -16.73 -13.13 6.51
N ALA A 217 -15.46 -13.15 6.92
CA ALA A 217 -14.78 -14.39 7.32
C ALA A 217 -15.15 -14.82 8.74
N GLU A 218 -14.90 -16.09 9.07
CA GLU A 218 -14.97 -16.56 10.45
C GLU A 218 -14.01 -15.73 11.32
N SER A 219 -14.57 -14.89 12.18
CA SER A 219 -13.85 -13.84 12.90
C SER A 219 -12.73 -14.37 13.81
N ASP A 220 -12.83 -15.62 14.28
CA ASP A 220 -11.82 -16.24 15.13
C ASP A 220 -10.46 -16.40 14.44
N VAL A 221 -10.43 -16.54 13.10
CA VAL A 221 -9.18 -16.65 12.32
C VAL A 221 -8.31 -15.40 12.48
N TYR A 222 -8.93 -14.21 12.45
CA TYR A 222 -8.21 -12.94 12.60
C TYR A 222 -7.82 -12.62 14.05
N GLN A 223 -8.51 -13.24 15.02
CA GLN A 223 -8.26 -13.07 16.45
C GLN A 223 -7.21 -14.05 16.99
N ARG A 224 -6.91 -15.12 16.28
CA ARG A 224 -5.89 -16.09 16.70
C ARG A 224 -4.52 -15.44 16.76
N VAL A 225 -3.91 -15.53 17.93
CA VAL A 225 -2.57 -14.99 18.23
C VAL A 225 -1.50 -16.06 18.15
N GLN A 226 -1.89 -17.35 18.26
CA GLN A 226 -1.02 -18.52 18.19
C GLN A 226 -1.62 -19.61 17.30
#